data_63fac7a165afa81dcf5ca9a4741f36a8
#
_entry.id   63fac7a165afa81dcf5ca9a4741f36a8
#
_cell.length_a   1.000
_cell.length_b   1.000
_cell.length_c   1.000
_cell.angle_alpha   90.00
_cell.angle_beta   90.00
_cell.angle_gamma   90.00
#
_symmetry.space_group_name_H-M   'P 1'
#
loop_
_entity.id
_entity.type
_entity.pdbx_description
1 polymer ?
#
loop_
_entity_poly.entity_id
_entity_poly.type
_entity_poly.pdbx_seq_one_letter_code
_entity_poly.pdbx_strand_id
1 'polypeptide(L)'
;MSALADLERKRESLYKQLQETGDFRRGIISVTYRKCGKKNCACAQEGHPGHGPQHLWNTTIKGKSYAKSLKLGPEMEKYLEEIANHQRFMKLCSEIVELNERICNLRPVSELSDDKELTALKKKLQQRFMTKYKKK
;
A
#
# COMPACT_ATOMS: atom_id res chain seq x y z
N MET A 1 -7.02 9.79 31.70
CA MET A 1 -6.87 10.19 30.28
C MET A 1 -7.95 9.53 29.47
N SER A 2 -8.47 10.23 28.47
CA SER A 2 -9.50 9.65 27.61
C SER A 2 -8.91 8.70 26.58
N ALA A 3 -9.70 7.71 26.19
CA ALA A 3 -9.32 6.79 25.13
C ALA A 3 -9.07 7.55 23.80
N LEU A 4 -9.85 8.59 23.56
CA LEU A 4 -9.69 9.43 22.36
C LEU A 4 -8.33 10.13 22.33
N ALA A 5 -7.92 10.71 23.46
CA ALA A 5 -6.61 11.38 23.55
C ALA A 5 -5.45 10.42 23.31
N ASP A 6 -5.56 9.19 23.82
CA ASP A 6 -4.54 8.17 23.63
C ASP A 6 -4.45 7.76 22.15
N LEU A 7 -5.59 7.61 21.48
CA LEU A 7 -5.64 7.28 20.05
C LEU A 7 -5.07 8.42 19.19
N GLU A 8 -5.36 9.66 19.55
CA GLU A 8 -4.83 10.82 18.83
C GLU A 8 -3.31 10.90 18.94
N ARG A 9 -2.75 10.62 20.13
CA ARG A 9 -1.29 10.57 20.30
C ARG A 9 -0.66 9.45 19.49
N LYS A 10 -1.30 8.29 19.48
CA LYS A 10 -0.82 7.17 18.69
C LYS A 10 -0.85 7.50 17.20
N ARG A 11 -1.90 8.17 16.72
CA ARG A 11 -2.02 8.63 15.34
C ARG A 11 -0.87 9.56 14.97
N GLU A 12 -0.56 10.51 15.83
CA GLU A 12 0.54 11.45 15.61
C GLU A 12 1.88 10.72 15.49
N SER A 13 2.11 9.73 16.34
CA SER A 13 3.30 8.89 16.28
C SER A 13 3.40 8.14 14.96
N LEU A 14 2.28 7.59 14.48
CA LEU A 14 2.26 6.87 13.19
C LEU A 14 2.53 7.79 12.01
N TYR A 15 1.98 9.01 12.02
CA TYR A 15 2.27 9.99 10.98
C TYR A 15 3.75 10.38 10.96
N LYS A 16 4.34 10.49 12.14
CA LYS A 16 5.77 10.79 12.24
C LYS A 16 6.62 9.66 11.66
N GLN A 17 6.29 8.41 11.99
CA GLN A 17 6.96 7.23 11.44
C GLN A 17 6.81 7.17 9.90
N LEU A 18 5.62 7.52 9.40
CA LEU A 18 5.35 7.57 7.97
C LEU A 18 6.27 8.57 7.28
N GLN A 19 6.42 9.75 7.87
CA GLN A 19 7.30 10.81 7.35
C GLN A 19 8.76 10.37 7.30
N GLU A 20 9.17 9.50 8.21
CA GLU A 20 10.55 9.03 8.33
C GLU A 20 10.84 7.77 7.50
N THR A 21 9.90 7.32 6.67
CA THR A 21 10.04 6.05 5.94
C THR A 21 11.24 6.02 5.00
N GLY A 22 11.58 7.14 4.39
CA GLY A 22 12.67 7.21 3.41
C GLY A 22 12.23 6.77 2.02
N ASP A 23 13.21 6.55 1.16
CA ASP A 23 12.94 6.15 -0.22
C ASP A 23 12.34 4.76 -0.29
N PHE A 24 11.32 4.60 -1.14
CA PHE A 24 10.70 3.29 -1.31
C PHE A 24 10.25 3.06 -2.74
N ARG A 25 10.15 1.79 -3.09
CA ARG A 25 9.62 1.35 -4.39
C ARG A 25 8.77 0.10 -4.21
N ARG A 26 7.81 -0.07 -5.11
CA ARG A 26 6.98 -1.27 -5.15
C ARG A 26 7.74 -2.41 -5.81
N GLY A 27 7.32 -3.63 -5.54
CA GLY A 27 7.80 -4.80 -6.22
C GLY A 27 8.29 -5.89 -5.31
N ILE A 28 8.76 -6.94 -5.92
CA ILE A 28 9.32 -8.10 -5.22
C ILE A 28 10.60 -8.53 -5.94
N ILE A 29 11.45 -9.22 -5.20
CA ILE A 29 12.64 -9.86 -5.77
C ILE A 29 12.34 -11.34 -5.94
N SER A 30 12.57 -11.87 -7.12
CA SER A 30 12.43 -13.29 -7.42
C SER A 30 13.75 -13.87 -7.90
N VAL A 31 13.96 -15.15 -7.58
CA VAL A 31 15.13 -15.89 -8.04
C VAL A 31 14.62 -16.91 -9.05
N THR A 32 15.16 -16.86 -10.25
CA THR A 32 14.69 -17.71 -11.35
C THR A 32 15.84 -18.43 -12.04
N TYR A 33 15.49 -19.57 -12.63
CA TYR A 33 16.38 -20.36 -13.47
C TYR A 33 15.68 -20.54 -14.80
N ARG A 34 16.44 -20.54 -15.89
CA ARG A 34 15.85 -20.60 -17.22
C ARG A 34 16.65 -21.52 -18.12
N LYS A 35 15.96 -22.43 -18.81
CA LYS A 35 16.56 -23.26 -19.83
C LYS A 35 16.69 -22.45 -21.12
N CYS A 36 17.86 -22.56 -21.79
CA CYS A 36 18.16 -21.76 -22.96
C CYS A 36 17.51 -22.27 -24.26
N GLY A 37 16.96 -23.50 -24.24
CA GLY A 37 16.32 -24.10 -25.41
C GLY A 37 17.29 -24.79 -26.38
N LYS A 38 18.59 -24.70 -26.13
CA LYS A 38 19.59 -25.38 -26.97
C LYS A 38 19.70 -26.84 -26.54
N LYS A 39 19.64 -27.75 -27.53
CA LYS A 39 19.66 -29.19 -27.26
C LYS A 39 21.00 -29.68 -26.72
N ASN A 40 22.11 -29.04 -27.08
CA ASN A 40 23.45 -29.43 -26.63
C ASN A 40 23.90 -28.74 -25.34
N CYS A 41 23.06 -27.99 -24.73
CA CYS A 41 23.39 -27.36 -23.46
C CYS A 41 23.12 -28.30 -22.30
N ALA A 42 23.96 -28.27 -21.27
CA ALA A 42 23.77 -29.07 -20.06
C ALA A 42 22.43 -28.81 -19.39
N CYS A 43 21.86 -27.61 -19.54
CA CYS A 43 20.58 -27.27 -18.96
C CYS A 43 19.41 -28.04 -19.57
N ALA A 44 19.60 -28.63 -20.75
CA ALA A 44 18.58 -29.44 -21.40
C ALA A 44 18.38 -30.80 -20.75
N GLN A 45 19.33 -31.22 -19.91
CA GLN A 45 19.26 -32.50 -19.20
C GLN A 45 18.11 -32.50 -18.19
N GLU A 46 17.45 -33.66 -18.08
CA GLU A 46 16.40 -33.86 -17.10
C GLU A 46 16.94 -33.67 -15.68
N GLY A 47 16.19 -32.91 -14.86
CA GLY A 47 16.60 -32.61 -13.50
C GLY A 47 17.49 -31.36 -13.36
N HIS A 48 17.97 -30.82 -14.48
CA HIS A 48 18.76 -29.59 -14.43
C HIS A 48 17.81 -28.39 -14.26
N PRO A 49 18.06 -27.49 -13.29
CA PRO A 49 17.16 -26.36 -13.03
C PRO A 49 17.15 -25.29 -14.12
N GLY A 50 18.19 -25.27 -14.97
CA GLY A 50 18.39 -24.23 -15.98
C GLY A 50 19.54 -23.30 -15.61
N HIS A 51 19.74 -22.30 -16.46
CA HIS A 51 20.76 -21.28 -16.21
C HIS A 51 20.29 -20.33 -15.12
N GLY A 52 21.22 -19.86 -14.34
CA GLY A 52 20.97 -18.94 -13.24
C GLY A 52 21.80 -19.25 -12.03
N PRO A 53 21.45 -18.74 -10.86
CA PRO A 53 20.21 -18.00 -10.60
C PRO A 53 20.21 -16.59 -11.21
N GLN A 54 19.05 -16.15 -11.67
CA GLN A 54 18.81 -14.76 -12.04
C GLN A 54 17.99 -14.12 -10.93
N HIS A 55 18.39 -12.93 -10.53
CA HIS A 55 17.68 -12.15 -9.51
C HIS A 55 16.94 -11.03 -10.22
N LEU A 56 15.61 -11.09 -10.15
CA LEU A 56 14.75 -10.14 -10.85
C LEU A 56 13.94 -9.31 -9.87
N TRP A 57 13.93 -8.02 -10.11
CA TRP A 57 12.95 -7.14 -9.48
C TRP A 57 11.73 -7.11 -10.40
N ASN A 58 10.57 -7.47 -9.84
CA ASN A 58 9.31 -7.52 -10.58
C ASN A 58 8.32 -6.55 -9.96
N THR A 59 7.63 -5.78 -10.80
CA THR A 59 6.59 -4.87 -10.35
C THR A 59 5.51 -4.75 -11.41
N THR A 60 4.32 -4.33 -10.97
CA THR A 60 3.20 -4.05 -11.87
C THR A 60 2.74 -2.63 -11.64
N ILE A 61 2.74 -1.83 -12.69
CA ILE A 61 2.34 -0.43 -12.62
C ILE A 61 1.26 -0.19 -13.67
N LYS A 62 0.07 0.23 -13.23
CA LYS A 62 -1.07 0.49 -14.11
C LYS A 62 -1.38 -0.69 -15.04
N GLY A 63 -1.36 -1.90 -14.48
CA GLY A 63 -1.64 -3.11 -15.21
C GLY A 63 -0.50 -3.65 -16.06
N LYS A 64 0.61 -2.94 -16.16
CA LYS A 64 1.79 -3.37 -16.91
C LYS A 64 2.83 -3.98 -15.98
N SER A 65 3.34 -5.14 -16.37
CA SER A 65 4.39 -5.83 -15.63
C SER A 65 5.77 -5.40 -16.13
N TYR A 66 6.65 -5.15 -15.17
CA TYR A 66 8.04 -4.78 -15.44
C TYR A 66 8.96 -5.72 -14.69
N ALA A 67 10.07 -6.08 -15.31
CA ALA A 67 11.09 -6.89 -14.68
C ALA A 67 12.46 -6.33 -15.00
N LYS A 68 13.35 -6.33 -14.01
CA LYS A 68 14.73 -5.89 -14.21
C LYS A 68 15.65 -6.87 -13.51
N SER A 69 16.68 -7.32 -14.24
CA SER A 69 17.71 -8.17 -13.66
C SER A 69 18.62 -7.33 -12.77
N LEU A 70 18.88 -7.81 -11.57
CA LEU A 70 19.71 -7.13 -10.59
C LEU A 70 20.97 -7.93 -10.31
N LYS A 71 22.07 -7.23 -10.17
CA LYS A 71 23.32 -7.85 -9.75
C LYS A 71 23.39 -7.90 -8.23
N LEU A 72 23.96 -8.97 -7.70
CA LEU A 72 24.24 -9.05 -6.27
C LEU A 72 25.31 -8.00 -5.92
N GLY A 73 25.09 -7.29 -4.82
CA GLY A 73 25.96 -6.22 -4.37
C GLY A 73 25.18 -4.98 -4.00
N PRO A 74 25.76 -3.79 -4.14
CA PRO A 74 25.11 -2.55 -3.73
C PRO A 74 23.76 -2.28 -4.41
N GLU A 75 23.62 -2.67 -5.68
CA GLU A 75 22.35 -2.50 -6.38
C GLU A 75 21.24 -3.32 -5.73
N MET A 76 21.52 -4.59 -5.43
CA MET A 76 20.55 -5.47 -4.78
C MET A 76 20.20 -4.96 -3.38
N GLU A 77 21.20 -4.53 -2.60
CA GLU A 77 20.96 -3.96 -1.27
C GLU A 77 20.05 -2.75 -1.34
N LYS A 78 20.28 -1.87 -2.31
CA LYS A 78 19.46 -0.67 -2.52
C LYS A 78 18.00 -1.05 -2.78
N TYR A 79 17.76 -1.97 -3.71
CA TYR A 79 16.41 -2.40 -4.06
C TYR A 79 15.70 -3.07 -2.90
N LEU A 80 16.41 -3.93 -2.17
CA LEU A 80 15.82 -4.62 -1.00
C LEU A 80 15.41 -3.63 0.08
N GLU A 81 16.24 -2.62 0.35
CA GLU A 81 15.92 -1.58 1.33
C GLU A 81 14.70 -0.76 0.89
N GLU A 82 14.67 -0.37 -0.37
CA GLU A 82 13.55 0.42 -0.91
C GLU A 82 12.24 -0.36 -0.90
N ILE A 83 12.30 -1.65 -1.20
CA ILE A 83 11.12 -2.53 -1.14
C ILE A 83 10.65 -2.70 0.31
N ALA A 84 11.58 -2.90 1.24
CA ALA A 84 11.25 -3.01 2.67
C ALA A 84 10.61 -1.72 3.18
N ASN A 85 11.11 -0.57 2.75
CA ASN A 85 10.55 0.72 3.11
C ASN A 85 9.12 0.87 2.58
N HIS A 86 8.85 0.38 1.37
CA HIS A 86 7.50 0.39 0.81
C HIS A 86 6.55 -0.48 1.64
N GLN A 87 6.99 -1.67 2.02
CA GLN A 87 6.19 -2.56 2.85
C GLN A 87 5.86 -1.92 4.20
N ARG A 88 6.84 -1.27 4.81
CA ARG A 88 6.65 -0.55 6.07
C ARG A 88 5.68 0.62 5.89
N PHE A 89 5.83 1.37 4.80
CA PHE A 89 4.93 2.48 4.48
C PHE A 89 3.47 2.00 4.35
N MET A 90 3.25 0.93 3.62
CA MET A 90 1.91 0.37 3.42
C MET A 90 1.31 -0.14 4.73
N LYS A 91 2.13 -0.76 5.57
CA LYS A 91 1.70 -1.22 6.89
C LYS A 91 1.29 -0.05 7.77
N LEU A 92 2.09 1.02 7.79
CA LEU A 92 1.79 2.24 8.55
C LEU A 92 0.50 2.89 8.05
N CYS A 93 0.30 2.95 6.74
CA CYS A 93 -0.94 3.49 6.16
C CYS A 93 -2.15 2.70 6.62
N SER A 94 -2.06 1.37 6.63
CA SER A 94 -3.13 0.50 7.07
C SER A 94 -3.46 0.73 8.55
N GLU A 95 -2.44 0.82 9.39
CA GLU A 95 -2.60 1.12 10.82
C GLU A 95 -3.25 2.49 11.05
N ILE A 96 -2.83 3.49 10.27
CA ILE A 96 -3.38 4.85 10.35
C ILE A 96 -4.86 4.85 9.97
N VAL A 97 -5.24 4.12 8.92
CA VAL A 97 -6.63 4.02 8.50
C VAL A 97 -7.49 3.43 9.63
N GLU A 98 -7.08 2.29 10.17
CA GLU A 98 -7.81 1.63 11.26
C GLU A 98 -7.93 2.53 12.48
N LEU A 99 -6.84 3.18 12.84
CA LEU A 99 -6.81 4.08 14.01
C LEU A 99 -7.71 5.29 13.81
N ASN A 100 -7.67 5.89 12.62
CA ASN A 100 -8.53 7.03 12.30
C ASN A 100 -10.00 6.67 12.31
N GLU A 101 -10.36 5.48 11.84
CA GLU A 101 -11.75 5.02 11.89
C GLU A 101 -12.23 4.88 13.33
N ARG A 102 -11.38 4.38 14.22
CA ARG A 102 -11.68 4.28 15.65
C ARG A 102 -11.85 5.68 16.27
N ILE A 103 -10.99 6.62 15.91
CA ILE A 103 -11.10 8.02 16.36
C ILE A 103 -12.41 8.62 15.88
N CYS A 104 -12.76 8.44 14.61
CA CYS A 104 -14.02 8.93 14.06
C CYS A 104 -15.23 8.40 14.83
N ASN A 105 -15.19 7.11 15.18
CA ASN A 105 -16.30 6.48 15.90
C ASN A 105 -16.43 6.98 17.35
N LEU A 106 -15.33 7.43 17.95
CA LEU A 106 -15.34 7.96 19.31
C LEU A 106 -15.68 9.45 19.36
N ARG A 107 -15.55 10.18 18.27
CA ARG A 107 -15.92 11.60 18.24
C ARG A 107 -17.44 11.74 18.22
N PRO A 108 -17.98 12.63 19.05
CA PRO A 108 -19.42 12.82 19.09
C PRO A 108 -19.95 13.49 17.82
N VAL A 109 -21.18 13.14 17.48
CA VAL A 109 -21.89 13.78 16.38
C VAL A 109 -22.43 15.12 16.90
N SER A 110 -22.29 16.16 16.07
CA SER A 110 -22.85 17.49 16.40
C SER A 110 -24.37 17.42 16.43
N GLU A 111 -24.95 17.96 17.51
CA GLU A 111 -26.40 18.03 17.64
C GLU A 111 -26.89 19.41 17.19
N LEU A 112 -27.93 19.43 16.37
CA LEU A 112 -28.61 20.66 15.97
C LEU A 112 -29.88 20.78 16.80
N SER A 113 -29.93 21.80 17.63
CA SER A 113 -31.07 22.06 18.50
C SER A 113 -32.19 22.83 17.81
N ASP A 114 -31.91 23.46 16.68
CA ASP A 114 -32.88 24.21 15.91
C ASP A 114 -33.53 23.32 14.84
N ASP A 115 -34.86 23.16 14.93
CA ASP A 115 -35.64 22.35 14.00
C ASP A 115 -35.54 22.83 12.56
N LYS A 116 -35.42 24.13 12.37
CA LYS A 116 -35.29 24.72 11.02
C LYS A 116 -33.97 24.37 10.39
N GLU A 117 -32.89 24.44 11.16
CA GLU A 117 -31.54 24.06 10.68
C GLU A 117 -31.48 22.59 10.35
N LEU A 118 -32.07 21.76 11.19
CA LEU A 118 -32.11 20.31 10.97
C LEU A 118 -32.88 19.96 9.71
N THR A 119 -34.06 20.61 9.50
CA THR A 119 -34.88 20.39 8.32
C THR A 119 -34.14 20.82 7.05
N ALA A 120 -33.46 21.96 7.09
CA ALA A 120 -32.67 22.46 5.98
C ALA A 120 -31.52 21.51 5.64
N LEU A 121 -30.83 20.98 6.64
CA LEU A 121 -29.74 20.03 6.47
C LEU A 121 -30.25 18.73 5.85
N LYS A 122 -31.37 18.20 6.33
CA LYS A 122 -31.97 16.98 5.78
C LYS A 122 -32.29 17.14 4.29
N LYS A 123 -32.88 18.27 3.92
CA LYS A 123 -33.20 18.59 2.54
C LYS A 123 -31.95 18.63 1.66
N LYS A 124 -30.93 19.33 2.13
CA LYS A 124 -29.66 19.46 1.43
C LYS A 124 -29.02 18.11 1.19
N LEU A 125 -28.96 17.26 2.21
CA LEU A 125 -28.38 15.93 2.12
C LEU A 125 -29.19 15.01 1.20
N GLN A 126 -30.51 15.07 1.29
CA GLN A 126 -31.38 14.29 0.43
C GLN A 126 -31.17 14.64 -1.05
N GLN A 127 -31.08 15.92 -1.38
CA GLN A 127 -30.81 16.38 -2.73
C GLN A 127 -29.45 15.92 -3.22
N ARG A 128 -28.43 15.98 -2.35
CA ARG A 128 -27.08 15.53 -2.67
C ARG A 128 -27.06 14.06 -3.08
N PHE A 129 -27.73 13.21 -2.33
CA PHE A 129 -27.77 11.78 -2.63
C PHE A 129 -28.62 11.47 -3.87
N MET A 130 -29.74 12.14 -4.05
CA MET A 130 -30.60 11.96 -5.23
C MET A 130 -29.87 12.36 -6.51
N THR A 131 -29.15 13.48 -6.49
CA THR A 131 -28.37 13.94 -7.63
C THR A 131 -27.30 12.93 -8.02
N LYS A 132 -26.62 12.36 -7.02
CA LYS A 132 -25.58 11.36 -7.24
C LYS A 132 -26.13 10.10 -7.91
N TYR A 133 -27.33 9.66 -7.54
CA TYR A 133 -27.93 8.44 -8.10
C TYR A 133 -28.68 8.67 -9.43
N LYS A 134 -29.10 9.89 -9.70
CA LYS A 134 -29.78 10.23 -10.96
C LYS A 134 -28.84 10.32 -12.16
N LYS A 135 -27.53 10.37 -11.95
CA LYS A 135 -26.52 10.49 -13.02
C LYS A 135 -26.14 9.16 -13.66
N LYS A 136 -26.84 8.10 -13.38
CA LYS A 136 -26.58 6.81 -14.04
C LYS A 136 -27.34 6.69 -15.35
#